data_b6c8b6b8af9405b0bcdc7cc3abb4258a
#
_entry.id   b6c8b6b8af9405b0bcdc7cc3abb4258a
#
_cell.length_a   1.000
_cell.length_b   1.000
_cell.length_c   1.000
_cell.angle_alpha   90.00
_cell.angle_beta   90.00
_cell.angle_gamma   90.00
#
_symmetry.space_group_name_H-M   'P 1'
#
loop_
_entity.id
_entity.type
_entity.pdbx_description
1 polymer ?
#
loop_
_entity_poly.entity_id
_entity_poly.type
_entity_poly.pdbx_seq_one_letter_code
_entity_poly.pdbx_strand_id
1 'polypeptide(L)'
;TDVFQPLIQRLEEFSGRAYNSALTDPTGVAMRVIADHVRTLSFAIADGAVPGNEGRGYVLRRILRRASRYARNIDCTEPIVYQLVDVLVQTMGSVFPEIREMQTTVERVIRAEEESFLQTLGRGLERVHVIVEKTLAQGSSEVHGDDAFQLYDTFGFPLDLTQLLTREQGLGVDVAGFDVRMKEQKERSRQARKAGGKDAEYMTGAGTTSVPADIASHFTGYETMSGESDIIYVDGPAIALRATPFYAESGGQQGDNGVILVGGNTYNVIDVRRSGKAVLHVCDRDVEPLLGDVARADVDGVRRWNIQRNHSVTHLLHEALRRVLGVHVKQSGSLVTPTHLRFDFSHFEKVGPEELRDIEAMVNEKIMERIPVQTLELPIEEAQRLPNVKMFFGDKYGDFVRVVIMDEKFSAEFCGGTHVGNTNDIGLFAITQESAISSGIRRIEAVSGSGVADYVNRLRTEGEHKREHAEAMAERLRQAEKELRGMHTKNMATAVPDMIASSIEVHNVHVVVQKVEVENIDQLKELGDAVRSALKHKGIGLLATVLD
;
A
#
# COMPACT_ATOMS: atom_id res chain seq x y z
N THR A 1 -8.34 -36.75 16.04
CA THR A 1 -9.77 -36.42 16.16
C THR A 1 -10.07 -35.73 17.47
N ASP A 2 -9.56 -36.20 18.60
CA ASP A 2 -9.83 -35.61 19.91
C ASP A 2 -9.32 -34.16 20.02
N VAL A 3 -8.20 -33.85 19.39
CA VAL A 3 -7.58 -32.51 19.36
C VAL A 3 -8.44 -31.48 18.61
N PHE A 4 -9.24 -31.92 17.64
CA PHE A 4 -10.11 -31.01 16.86
C PHE A 4 -11.52 -30.86 17.47
N GLN A 5 -11.88 -31.69 18.45
CA GLN A 5 -13.22 -31.70 19.02
C GLN A 5 -13.62 -30.35 19.64
N PRO A 6 -12.77 -29.64 20.38
CA PRO A 6 -13.11 -28.31 20.89
C PRO A 6 -13.41 -27.28 19.78
N LEU A 7 -12.66 -27.35 18.67
CA LEU A 7 -12.90 -26.48 17.50
C LEU A 7 -14.24 -26.81 16.83
N ILE A 8 -14.58 -28.10 16.71
CA ILE A 8 -15.85 -28.54 16.15
C ILE A 8 -17.00 -28.09 17.03
N GLN A 9 -16.92 -28.25 18.36
CA GLN A 9 -17.93 -27.77 19.30
C GLN A 9 -18.17 -26.27 19.19
N ARG A 10 -17.09 -25.49 19.04
CA ARG A 10 -17.20 -24.04 18.83
C ARG A 10 -17.88 -23.69 17.51
N LEU A 11 -17.67 -24.49 16.46
CA LEU A 11 -18.35 -24.33 15.17
C LEU A 11 -19.84 -24.72 15.24
N GLU A 12 -20.22 -25.73 16.08
CA GLU A 12 -21.62 -26.02 16.37
C GLU A 12 -22.33 -24.83 17.04
N GLU A 13 -21.65 -24.17 17.99
CA GLU A 13 -22.17 -22.98 18.67
C GLU A 13 -22.39 -21.81 17.69
N PHE A 14 -21.40 -21.57 16.79
CA PHE A 14 -21.50 -20.48 15.82
C PHE A 14 -22.58 -20.72 14.76
N SER A 15 -22.70 -21.95 14.27
CA SER A 15 -23.60 -22.30 13.18
C SER A 15 -25.01 -22.70 13.64
N GLY A 16 -25.18 -23.08 14.91
CA GLY A 16 -26.41 -23.72 15.40
C GLY A 16 -26.68 -25.10 14.81
N ARG A 17 -25.70 -25.70 14.09
CA ARG A 17 -25.81 -27.02 13.44
C ARG A 17 -25.01 -28.08 14.19
N ALA A 18 -25.61 -29.25 14.40
CA ALA A 18 -24.91 -30.36 15.02
C ALA A 18 -23.89 -31.01 14.07
N TYR A 19 -22.75 -31.40 14.59
CA TYR A 19 -21.72 -32.13 13.87
C TYR A 19 -22.16 -33.55 13.57
N ASN A 20 -22.03 -33.96 12.33
CA ASN A 20 -22.22 -35.34 11.91
C ASN A 20 -20.87 -35.93 11.44
N SER A 21 -20.48 -37.06 12.02
CA SER A 21 -19.21 -37.73 11.71
C SER A 21 -19.18 -38.47 10.36
N ALA A 22 -20.31 -38.61 9.68
CA ALA A 22 -20.37 -39.23 8.35
C ALA A 22 -19.46 -38.49 7.36
N LEU A 23 -18.70 -39.26 6.57
CA LEU A 23 -17.70 -38.68 5.65
C LEU A 23 -18.33 -37.84 4.53
N THR A 24 -19.58 -38.13 4.18
CA THR A 24 -20.32 -37.48 3.10
C THR A 24 -21.27 -36.38 3.58
N ASP A 25 -21.41 -36.19 4.90
CA ASP A 25 -22.25 -35.13 5.45
C ASP A 25 -21.65 -33.75 5.18
N PRO A 26 -22.35 -32.87 4.45
CA PRO A 26 -21.80 -31.56 4.07
C PRO A 26 -21.41 -30.67 5.27
N THR A 27 -22.24 -30.67 6.34
CA THR A 27 -21.98 -29.92 7.57
C THR A 27 -20.76 -30.44 8.30
N GLY A 28 -20.66 -31.76 8.47
CA GLY A 28 -19.53 -32.40 9.10
C GLY A 28 -18.22 -32.23 8.29
N VAL A 29 -18.30 -32.28 6.96
CA VAL A 29 -17.15 -31.98 6.08
C VAL A 29 -16.69 -30.54 6.27
N ALA A 30 -17.63 -29.56 6.27
CA ALA A 30 -17.30 -28.16 6.46
C ALA A 30 -16.60 -27.91 7.79
N MET A 31 -17.11 -28.43 8.89
CA MET A 31 -16.52 -28.25 10.23
C MET A 31 -15.12 -28.86 10.32
N ARG A 32 -14.91 -30.05 9.74
CA ARG A 32 -13.57 -30.70 9.71
C ARG A 32 -12.58 -29.87 8.91
N VAL A 33 -12.98 -29.33 7.76
CA VAL A 33 -12.11 -28.50 6.92
C VAL A 33 -11.73 -27.21 7.66
N ILE A 34 -12.67 -26.54 8.29
CA ILE A 34 -12.39 -25.30 9.03
C ILE A 34 -11.44 -25.59 10.18
N ALA A 35 -11.68 -26.63 10.98
CA ALA A 35 -10.86 -26.99 12.13
C ALA A 35 -9.40 -27.34 11.73
N ASP A 36 -9.21 -28.09 10.65
CA ASP A 36 -7.88 -28.41 10.12
C ASP A 36 -7.16 -27.16 9.58
N HIS A 37 -7.91 -26.32 8.87
CA HIS A 37 -7.34 -25.12 8.25
C HIS A 37 -6.96 -24.05 9.28
N VAL A 38 -7.77 -23.84 10.34
CA VAL A 38 -7.42 -22.88 11.38
C VAL A 38 -6.14 -23.29 12.11
N ARG A 39 -5.96 -24.59 12.38
CA ARG A 39 -4.72 -25.09 12.95
C ARG A 39 -3.53 -24.79 12.04
N THR A 40 -3.63 -25.18 10.76
CA THR A 40 -2.55 -24.97 9.79
C THR A 40 -2.18 -23.48 9.66
N LEU A 41 -3.18 -22.59 9.59
CA LEU A 41 -2.99 -21.14 9.51
C LEU A 41 -2.31 -20.60 10.75
N SER A 42 -2.78 -20.98 11.94
CA SER A 42 -2.25 -20.45 13.21
C SER A 42 -0.77 -20.78 13.39
N PHE A 43 -0.37 -22.01 13.16
CA PHE A 43 1.04 -22.39 13.23
C PHE A 43 1.90 -21.70 12.17
N ALA A 44 1.47 -21.70 10.91
CA ALA A 44 2.23 -21.08 9.85
C ALA A 44 2.37 -19.54 10.03
N ILE A 45 1.34 -18.87 10.57
CA ILE A 45 1.41 -17.44 10.85
C ILE A 45 2.30 -17.18 12.07
N ALA A 46 2.22 -18.00 13.11
CA ALA A 46 3.12 -17.91 14.27
C ALA A 46 4.60 -18.05 13.84
N ASP A 47 4.90 -18.91 12.86
CA ASP A 47 6.22 -19.05 12.23
C ASP A 47 6.57 -17.87 11.27
N GLY A 48 5.73 -16.84 11.22
CA GLY A 48 5.96 -15.61 10.45
C GLY A 48 5.63 -15.72 8.95
N ALA A 49 4.85 -16.72 8.51
CA ALA A 49 4.28 -16.75 7.18
C ALA A 49 2.94 -16.01 7.16
N VAL A 50 2.76 -15.04 6.25
CA VAL A 50 1.53 -14.23 6.16
C VAL A 50 0.82 -14.55 4.85
N PRO A 51 -0.54 -14.60 4.82
CA PRO A 51 -1.30 -14.72 3.58
C PRO A 51 -0.89 -13.65 2.56
N GLY A 52 -0.63 -14.05 1.32
CA GLY A 52 -0.11 -13.16 0.29
C GLY A 52 -0.48 -13.60 -1.13
N ASN A 53 0.03 -12.89 -2.13
CA ASN A 53 -0.24 -13.20 -3.55
C ASN A 53 0.76 -14.17 -4.18
N GLU A 54 1.89 -14.44 -3.53
CA GLU A 54 2.98 -15.24 -4.09
C GLU A 54 3.55 -16.25 -3.08
N GLY A 55 4.22 -17.27 -3.60
CA GLY A 55 4.94 -18.25 -2.79
C GLY A 55 4.08 -18.94 -1.73
N ARG A 56 4.66 -19.15 -0.53
CA ARG A 56 3.97 -19.78 0.60
C ARG A 56 2.77 -18.95 1.12
N GLY A 57 2.83 -17.62 1.01
CA GLY A 57 1.71 -16.74 1.40
C GLY A 57 0.46 -16.97 0.56
N TYR A 58 0.61 -17.26 -0.73
CA TYR A 58 -0.50 -17.62 -1.62
C TYR A 58 -1.20 -18.90 -1.16
N VAL A 59 -0.42 -19.90 -0.73
CA VAL A 59 -0.99 -21.15 -0.21
C VAL A 59 -1.81 -20.89 1.05
N LEU A 60 -1.29 -20.09 2.00
CA LEU A 60 -2.02 -19.75 3.23
C LEU A 60 -3.29 -18.97 2.94
N ARG A 61 -3.23 -17.99 2.03
CA ARG A 61 -4.41 -17.24 1.58
C ARG A 61 -5.47 -18.17 1.02
N ARG A 62 -5.09 -19.14 0.19
CA ARG A 62 -6.00 -20.12 -0.39
C ARG A 62 -6.65 -20.99 0.66
N ILE A 63 -5.88 -21.45 1.67
CA ILE A 63 -6.39 -22.25 2.80
C ILE A 63 -7.40 -21.44 3.60
N LEU A 64 -7.10 -20.18 3.91
CA LEU A 64 -8.00 -19.30 4.68
C LEU A 64 -9.31 -19.03 3.93
N ARG A 65 -9.23 -18.66 2.64
CA ARG A 65 -10.42 -18.41 1.82
C ARG A 65 -11.30 -19.66 1.67
N ARG A 66 -10.67 -20.82 1.63
CA ARG A 66 -11.39 -22.10 1.65
C ARG A 66 -12.13 -22.30 2.98
N ALA A 67 -11.47 -22.07 4.12
CA ALA A 67 -12.11 -22.14 5.43
C ALA A 67 -13.31 -21.18 5.55
N SER A 68 -13.14 -19.91 5.15
CA SER A 68 -14.21 -18.90 5.18
C SER A 68 -15.40 -19.26 4.27
N ARG A 69 -15.14 -19.90 3.12
CA ARG A 69 -16.21 -20.42 2.26
C ARG A 69 -16.97 -21.56 2.94
N TYR A 70 -16.25 -22.49 3.58
CA TYR A 70 -16.91 -23.60 4.30
C TYR A 70 -17.70 -23.09 5.52
N ALA A 71 -17.24 -22.02 6.17
CA ALA A 71 -18.03 -21.34 7.21
C ALA A 71 -19.38 -20.86 6.69
N ARG A 72 -19.40 -20.32 5.48
CA ARG A 72 -20.64 -19.91 4.82
C ARG A 72 -21.58 -21.07 4.48
N ASN A 73 -21.04 -22.25 4.20
CA ASN A 73 -21.85 -23.47 3.95
C ASN A 73 -22.56 -23.98 5.21
N ILE A 74 -22.15 -23.52 6.39
CA ILE A 74 -22.78 -23.80 7.68
C ILE A 74 -23.46 -22.55 8.26
N ASP A 75 -23.90 -21.62 7.38
CA ASP A 75 -24.65 -20.39 7.68
C ASP A 75 -23.91 -19.33 8.50
N CYS A 76 -22.60 -19.43 8.65
CA CYS A 76 -21.79 -18.39 9.24
C CYS A 76 -21.43 -17.32 8.19
N THR A 77 -22.13 -16.18 8.22
CA THR A 77 -21.93 -15.08 7.25
C THR A 77 -20.89 -14.05 7.70
N GLU A 78 -20.67 -13.97 9.00
CA GLU A 78 -19.65 -13.10 9.62
C GLU A 78 -18.29 -13.80 9.72
N PRO A 79 -17.18 -13.05 9.89
CA PRO A 79 -15.87 -13.64 10.14
C PRO A 79 -15.87 -14.47 11.42
N ILE A 80 -15.57 -15.77 11.32
CA ILE A 80 -15.53 -16.69 12.46
C ILE A 80 -14.20 -17.45 12.60
N VAL A 81 -13.42 -17.56 11.51
CA VAL A 81 -12.21 -18.39 11.50
C VAL A 81 -11.19 -17.86 12.51
N TYR A 82 -11.03 -16.54 12.60
CA TYR A 82 -10.13 -15.91 13.57
C TYR A 82 -10.54 -16.19 15.04
N GLN A 83 -11.83 -16.34 15.33
CA GLN A 83 -12.34 -16.59 16.68
C GLN A 83 -12.04 -18.02 17.18
N LEU A 84 -11.69 -18.92 16.26
CA LEU A 84 -11.29 -20.29 16.60
C LEU A 84 -9.82 -20.36 17.06
N VAL A 85 -9.04 -19.32 16.85
CA VAL A 85 -7.63 -19.25 17.28
C VAL A 85 -7.53 -19.34 18.80
N ASP A 86 -8.40 -18.67 19.55
CA ASP A 86 -8.43 -18.76 21.02
C ASP A 86 -8.67 -20.20 21.50
N VAL A 87 -9.63 -20.91 20.88
CA VAL A 87 -9.89 -22.33 21.20
C VAL A 87 -8.66 -23.20 20.92
N LEU A 88 -7.97 -22.92 19.81
CA LEU A 88 -6.75 -23.63 19.47
C LEU A 88 -5.62 -23.38 20.48
N VAL A 89 -5.45 -22.13 20.90
CA VAL A 89 -4.45 -21.75 21.92
C VAL A 89 -4.75 -22.38 23.27
N GLN A 90 -6.01 -22.44 23.69
CA GLN A 90 -6.42 -23.14 24.91
C GLN A 90 -6.10 -24.64 24.84
N THR A 91 -6.26 -25.25 23.67
CA THR A 91 -6.08 -26.70 23.47
C THR A 91 -4.61 -27.10 23.29
N MET A 92 -3.84 -26.31 22.52
CA MET A 92 -2.48 -26.68 22.10
C MET A 92 -1.38 -25.76 22.65
N GLY A 93 -1.71 -24.54 23.10
CA GLY A 93 -0.72 -23.53 23.48
C GLY A 93 0.09 -23.85 24.75
N SER A 94 -0.25 -24.92 25.49
CA SER A 94 0.59 -25.43 26.59
C SER A 94 1.79 -26.25 26.07
N VAL A 95 1.63 -26.89 24.91
CA VAL A 95 2.68 -27.70 24.25
C VAL A 95 3.44 -26.88 23.22
N PHE A 96 2.76 -25.91 22.58
CA PHE A 96 3.27 -25.05 21.53
C PHE A 96 3.14 -23.59 21.98
N PRO A 97 4.05 -23.07 22.82
CA PRO A 97 3.96 -21.73 23.39
C PRO A 97 3.97 -20.63 22.32
N GLU A 98 4.59 -20.85 21.15
CA GLU A 98 4.66 -19.90 20.05
C GLU A 98 3.29 -19.47 19.52
N ILE A 99 2.28 -20.35 19.51
CA ILE A 99 0.93 -19.95 19.09
C ILE A 99 0.22 -19.09 20.14
N ARG A 100 0.58 -19.23 21.41
CA ARG A 100 0.07 -18.40 22.50
C ARG A 100 0.71 -17.01 22.48
N GLU A 101 2.04 -16.96 22.33
CA GLU A 101 2.78 -15.70 22.23
C GLU A 101 2.33 -14.86 21.05
N MET A 102 1.99 -15.51 19.93
CA MET A 102 1.58 -14.86 18.70
C MET A 102 0.05 -14.79 18.51
N GLN A 103 -0.77 -15.19 19.50
CA GLN A 103 -2.23 -15.29 19.38
C GLN A 103 -2.85 -14.03 18.76
N THR A 104 -2.60 -12.87 19.36
CA THR A 104 -3.17 -11.60 18.88
C THR A 104 -2.80 -11.30 17.42
N THR A 105 -1.55 -11.58 17.04
CA THR A 105 -1.10 -11.39 15.67
C THR A 105 -1.80 -12.35 14.71
N VAL A 106 -1.91 -13.63 15.10
CA VAL A 106 -2.60 -14.66 14.29
C VAL A 106 -4.07 -14.29 14.08
N GLU A 107 -4.77 -13.89 15.14
CA GLU A 107 -6.16 -13.45 15.08
C GLU A 107 -6.34 -12.23 14.14
N ARG A 108 -5.50 -11.20 14.27
CA ARG A 108 -5.54 -9.99 13.42
C ARG A 108 -5.30 -10.35 11.94
N VAL A 109 -4.31 -11.17 11.65
CA VAL A 109 -3.98 -11.60 10.28
C VAL A 109 -5.13 -12.39 9.65
N ILE A 110 -5.66 -13.37 10.37
CA ILE A 110 -6.79 -14.19 9.86
C ILE A 110 -8.02 -13.32 9.67
N ARG A 111 -8.36 -12.47 10.64
CA ARG A 111 -9.52 -11.59 10.60
C ARG A 111 -9.46 -10.63 9.41
N ALA A 112 -8.34 -9.94 9.22
CA ALA A 112 -8.18 -8.97 8.14
C ALA A 112 -8.34 -9.61 6.75
N GLU A 113 -7.75 -10.80 6.50
CA GLU A 113 -7.90 -11.51 5.22
C GLU A 113 -9.33 -12.09 5.07
N GLU A 114 -9.94 -12.57 6.16
CA GLU A 114 -11.31 -13.08 6.16
C GLU A 114 -12.32 -11.98 5.85
N GLU A 115 -12.25 -10.82 6.52
CA GLU A 115 -13.09 -9.64 6.24
C GLU A 115 -12.93 -9.17 4.80
N SER A 116 -11.70 -9.03 4.33
CA SER A 116 -11.40 -8.64 2.95
C SER A 116 -11.97 -9.62 1.93
N PHE A 117 -11.88 -10.92 2.20
CA PHE A 117 -12.43 -11.96 1.33
C PHE A 117 -13.96 -11.94 1.32
N LEU A 118 -14.60 -11.83 2.47
CA LEU A 118 -16.05 -11.81 2.58
C LEU A 118 -16.68 -10.62 1.85
N GLN A 119 -16.02 -9.44 1.86
CA GLN A 119 -16.46 -8.28 1.07
C GLN A 119 -16.46 -8.54 -0.43
N THR A 120 -15.52 -9.34 -0.93
CA THR A 120 -15.40 -9.67 -2.36
C THR A 120 -16.19 -10.92 -2.74
N LEU A 121 -16.40 -11.84 -1.80
CA LEU A 121 -17.00 -13.14 -2.04
C LEU A 121 -18.45 -13.01 -2.54
N GLY A 122 -19.26 -12.14 -1.97
CA GLY A 122 -20.65 -11.93 -2.39
C GLY A 122 -20.74 -11.55 -3.87
N ARG A 123 -20.01 -10.50 -4.26
CA ARG A 123 -19.94 -10.02 -5.65
C ARG A 123 -19.32 -11.06 -6.60
N GLY A 124 -18.29 -11.77 -6.12
CA GLY A 124 -17.64 -12.82 -6.90
C GLY A 124 -18.57 -14.01 -7.17
N LEU A 125 -19.34 -14.46 -6.18
CA LEU A 125 -20.31 -15.54 -6.32
C LEU A 125 -21.43 -15.20 -7.32
N GLU A 126 -22.00 -13.98 -7.24
CA GLU A 126 -22.99 -13.50 -8.21
C GLU A 126 -22.42 -13.52 -9.63
N ARG A 127 -21.17 -13.07 -9.79
CA ARG A 127 -20.52 -13.04 -11.09
C ARG A 127 -20.20 -14.44 -11.62
N VAL A 128 -19.75 -15.37 -10.77
CA VAL A 128 -19.55 -16.78 -11.13
C VAL A 128 -20.88 -17.38 -11.62
N HIS A 129 -21.97 -17.12 -10.93
CA HIS A 129 -23.30 -17.62 -11.34
C HIS A 129 -23.66 -17.15 -12.76
N VAL A 130 -23.51 -15.85 -13.04
CA VAL A 130 -23.75 -15.27 -14.39
C VAL A 130 -22.84 -15.91 -15.45
N ILE A 131 -21.56 -16.15 -15.13
CA ILE A 131 -20.62 -16.78 -16.06
C ILE A 131 -20.99 -18.24 -16.32
N VAL A 132 -21.37 -18.98 -15.29
CA VAL A 132 -21.81 -20.37 -15.39
C VAL A 132 -23.09 -20.47 -16.28
N GLU A 133 -24.10 -19.65 -16.03
CA GLU A 133 -25.32 -19.61 -16.85
C GLU A 133 -25.02 -19.29 -18.32
N LYS A 134 -24.17 -18.28 -18.56
CA LYS A 134 -23.70 -17.91 -19.91
C LYS A 134 -23.01 -19.09 -20.60
N THR A 135 -22.11 -19.78 -19.90
CA THR A 135 -21.33 -20.92 -20.42
C THR A 135 -22.25 -22.08 -20.78
N LEU A 136 -23.20 -22.41 -19.91
CA LEU A 136 -24.20 -23.45 -20.14
C LEU A 136 -25.13 -23.11 -21.32
N ALA A 137 -25.57 -21.85 -21.42
CA ALA A 137 -26.42 -21.37 -22.51
C ALA A 137 -25.70 -21.45 -23.88
N GLN A 138 -24.38 -21.32 -23.89
CA GLN A 138 -23.52 -21.48 -25.07
C GLN A 138 -23.22 -22.95 -25.42
N GLY A 139 -23.67 -23.90 -24.60
CA GLY A 139 -23.37 -25.33 -24.78
C GLY A 139 -21.92 -25.71 -24.55
N SER A 140 -21.13 -24.84 -23.88
CA SER A 140 -19.75 -25.09 -23.55
C SER A 140 -19.64 -25.90 -22.26
N SER A 141 -18.67 -26.80 -22.19
CA SER A 141 -18.31 -27.56 -20.98
C SER A 141 -17.23 -26.88 -20.15
N GLU A 142 -16.74 -25.72 -20.60
CA GLU A 142 -15.62 -25.03 -20.00
C GLU A 142 -15.82 -23.51 -19.98
N VAL A 143 -15.54 -22.87 -18.83
CA VAL A 143 -15.54 -21.41 -18.66
C VAL A 143 -14.30 -20.84 -19.34
N HIS A 144 -14.48 -19.80 -20.14
CA HIS A 144 -13.43 -19.16 -20.90
C HIS A 144 -12.35 -18.52 -20.00
N GLY A 145 -11.08 -18.60 -20.40
CA GLY A 145 -9.96 -18.05 -19.64
C GLY A 145 -10.07 -16.56 -19.34
N ASP A 146 -10.69 -15.78 -20.24
CA ASP A 146 -10.94 -14.33 -20.04
C ASP A 146 -11.94 -14.08 -18.91
N ASP A 147 -13.02 -14.86 -18.82
CA ASP A 147 -14.02 -14.74 -17.76
C ASP A 147 -13.40 -15.12 -16.40
N ALA A 148 -12.58 -16.18 -16.36
CA ALA A 148 -11.82 -16.59 -15.19
C ALA A 148 -10.79 -15.54 -14.76
N PHE A 149 -10.10 -14.92 -15.74
CA PHE A 149 -9.15 -13.84 -15.48
C PHE A 149 -9.86 -12.58 -14.95
N GLN A 150 -11.03 -12.22 -15.47
CA GLN A 150 -11.83 -11.09 -14.94
C GLN A 150 -12.24 -11.32 -13.48
N LEU A 151 -12.64 -12.54 -13.12
CA LEU A 151 -12.93 -12.92 -11.73
C LEU A 151 -11.72 -12.71 -10.83
N TYR A 152 -10.53 -13.08 -11.30
CA TYR A 152 -9.29 -12.92 -10.55
C TYR A 152 -8.86 -11.45 -10.43
N ASP A 153 -8.79 -10.73 -11.55
CA ASP A 153 -8.20 -9.39 -11.63
C ASP A 153 -9.12 -8.31 -11.03
N THR A 154 -10.41 -8.38 -11.32
CA THR A 154 -11.38 -7.35 -10.91
C THR A 154 -12.04 -7.66 -9.57
N PHE A 155 -12.34 -8.91 -9.30
CA PHE A 155 -13.08 -9.32 -8.10
C PHE A 155 -12.19 -10.00 -7.05
N GLY A 156 -10.88 -10.16 -7.34
CA GLY A 156 -9.95 -10.83 -6.42
C GLY A 156 -10.28 -12.31 -6.15
N PHE A 157 -11.02 -12.95 -7.07
CA PHE A 157 -11.53 -14.30 -6.93
C PHE A 157 -10.49 -15.30 -7.43
N PRO A 158 -9.87 -16.10 -6.57
CA PRO A 158 -8.78 -17.00 -6.98
C PRO A 158 -9.23 -18.03 -8.01
N LEU A 159 -8.32 -18.37 -8.94
CA LEU A 159 -8.60 -19.33 -10.00
C LEU A 159 -9.07 -20.69 -9.47
N ASP A 160 -8.45 -21.18 -8.40
CA ASP A 160 -8.80 -22.46 -7.79
C ASP A 160 -10.20 -22.46 -7.17
N LEU A 161 -10.64 -21.31 -6.65
CA LEU A 161 -12.03 -21.14 -6.18
C LEU A 161 -13.01 -21.10 -7.37
N THR A 162 -12.64 -20.43 -8.45
CA THR A 162 -13.40 -20.47 -9.71
C THR A 162 -13.53 -21.90 -10.21
N GLN A 163 -12.41 -22.64 -10.31
CA GLN A 163 -12.40 -24.05 -10.71
C GLN A 163 -13.27 -24.95 -9.81
N LEU A 164 -13.28 -24.69 -8.52
CA LEU A 164 -14.08 -25.46 -7.57
C LEU A 164 -15.58 -25.22 -7.80
N LEU A 165 -15.99 -23.96 -7.92
CA LEU A 165 -17.40 -23.58 -8.11
C LEU A 165 -17.95 -24.02 -9.46
N THR A 166 -17.15 -23.90 -10.52
CA THR A 166 -17.56 -24.34 -11.86
C THR A 166 -17.65 -25.87 -11.94
N ARG A 167 -16.74 -26.59 -11.26
CA ARG A 167 -16.78 -28.05 -11.17
C ARG A 167 -18.03 -28.57 -10.44
N GLU A 168 -18.50 -27.88 -9.43
CA GLU A 168 -19.78 -28.18 -8.75
C GLU A 168 -20.99 -28.08 -9.70
N GLN A 169 -20.85 -27.32 -10.79
CA GLN A 169 -21.85 -27.17 -11.87
C GLN A 169 -21.53 -28.04 -13.10
N GLY A 170 -20.55 -28.95 -13.01
CA GLY A 170 -20.13 -29.83 -14.10
C GLY A 170 -19.29 -29.15 -15.20
N LEU A 171 -18.75 -27.95 -14.95
CA LEU A 171 -17.94 -27.20 -15.90
C LEU A 171 -16.45 -27.21 -15.54
N GLY A 172 -15.59 -27.22 -16.57
CA GLY A 172 -14.16 -26.94 -16.48
C GLY A 172 -13.84 -25.44 -16.48
N VAL A 173 -12.55 -25.10 -16.45
CA VAL A 173 -12.03 -23.72 -16.67
C VAL A 173 -10.83 -23.80 -17.60
N ASP A 174 -10.81 -22.96 -18.63
CA ASP A 174 -9.66 -22.76 -19.53
C ASP A 174 -8.49 -22.09 -18.79
N VAL A 175 -7.68 -22.93 -18.15
CA VAL A 175 -6.50 -22.48 -17.40
C VAL A 175 -5.42 -21.93 -18.32
N ALA A 176 -5.29 -22.46 -19.55
CA ALA A 176 -4.28 -21.99 -20.50
C ALA A 176 -4.59 -20.55 -20.95
N GLY A 177 -5.85 -20.26 -21.27
CA GLY A 177 -6.30 -18.89 -21.58
C GLY A 177 -6.12 -17.93 -20.41
N PHE A 178 -6.43 -18.37 -19.18
CA PHE A 178 -6.18 -17.59 -17.97
C PHE A 178 -4.69 -17.23 -17.82
N ASP A 179 -3.77 -18.19 -18.01
CA ASP A 179 -2.33 -17.99 -17.88
C ASP A 179 -1.78 -17.01 -18.93
N VAL A 180 -2.34 -17.02 -20.14
CA VAL A 180 -2.01 -16.03 -21.19
C VAL A 180 -2.36 -14.62 -20.70
N ARG A 181 -3.57 -14.40 -20.18
CA ARG A 181 -3.98 -13.08 -19.66
C ARG A 181 -3.16 -12.63 -18.45
N MET A 182 -2.78 -13.55 -17.58
CA MET A 182 -1.88 -13.27 -16.45
C MET A 182 -0.50 -12.80 -16.92
N LYS A 183 0.05 -13.42 -17.98
CA LYS A 183 1.32 -12.98 -18.58
C LYS A 183 1.19 -11.59 -19.21
N GLU A 184 0.13 -11.33 -19.95
CA GLU A 184 -0.14 -10.01 -20.56
C GLU A 184 -0.28 -8.90 -19.50
N GLN A 185 -0.95 -9.17 -18.39
CA GLN A 185 -1.08 -8.23 -17.28
C GLN A 185 0.29 -7.94 -16.64
N LYS A 186 1.09 -8.98 -16.39
CA LYS A 186 2.46 -8.81 -15.85
C LYS A 186 3.34 -7.98 -16.81
N GLU A 187 3.22 -8.21 -18.10
CA GLU A 187 3.96 -7.47 -19.13
C GLU A 187 3.51 -5.99 -19.16
N ARG A 188 2.18 -5.73 -19.17
CA ARG A 188 1.62 -4.36 -19.10
C ARG A 188 2.06 -3.63 -17.82
N SER A 189 2.06 -4.32 -16.68
CA SER A 189 2.53 -3.76 -15.41
C SER A 189 4.04 -3.46 -15.43
N ARG A 190 4.85 -4.30 -16.10
CA ARG A 190 6.27 -4.03 -16.36
C ARG A 190 6.48 -2.83 -17.26
N GLN A 191 5.72 -2.73 -18.35
CA GLN A 191 5.79 -1.61 -19.28
C GLN A 191 5.30 -0.31 -18.64
N ALA A 192 4.22 -0.33 -17.86
CA ALA A 192 3.73 0.82 -17.10
C ALA A 192 4.74 1.31 -16.05
N ARG A 193 5.46 0.38 -15.39
CA ARG A 193 6.58 0.74 -14.50
C ARG A 193 7.75 1.37 -15.24
N LYS A 194 8.02 0.93 -16.48
CA LYS A 194 9.04 1.54 -17.35
C LYS A 194 8.59 2.89 -17.90
N ALA A 195 7.29 3.09 -18.18
CA ALA A 195 6.74 4.33 -18.73
C ALA A 195 6.39 5.40 -17.67
N GLY A 196 6.22 5.01 -16.40
CA GLY A 196 5.83 5.92 -15.31
C GLY A 196 6.98 6.74 -14.70
N GLY A 197 8.24 6.47 -15.05
CA GLY A 197 9.37 7.31 -14.73
C GLY A 197 9.65 8.28 -15.85
N LYS A 198 9.67 9.58 -15.58
CA LYS A 198 10.12 10.61 -16.54
C LYS A 198 11.56 10.38 -17.06
N ASP A 199 12.26 9.41 -16.48
CA ASP A 199 13.62 9.00 -16.84
C ASP A 199 13.66 7.87 -17.89
N ALA A 200 12.52 7.35 -18.35
CA ALA A 200 12.47 6.21 -19.29
C ALA A 200 12.80 6.60 -20.74
N GLU A 201 12.74 7.87 -21.10
CA GLU A 201 12.99 8.35 -22.48
C GLU A 201 14.49 8.36 -22.83
N TYR A 202 15.36 8.42 -21.81
CA TYR A 202 16.82 8.29 -21.98
C TYR A 202 17.32 6.84 -22.03
N MET A 203 16.49 5.86 -21.67
CA MET A 203 16.90 4.45 -21.54
C MET A 203 16.88 3.62 -22.83
N THR A 204 16.40 4.17 -23.95
CA THR A 204 16.24 3.41 -25.21
C THR A 204 17.41 3.55 -26.19
N GLY A 205 18.42 4.35 -25.88
CA GLY A 205 19.54 4.63 -26.80
C GLY A 205 20.82 3.80 -26.56
N ALA A 206 21.04 3.27 -25.38
CA ALA A 206 22.20 2.40 -25.12
C ALA A 206 21.76 0.94 -25.27
N GLY A 207 22.12 0.32 -26.38
CA GLY A 207 21.95 -1.10 -26.64
C GLY A 207 22.42 -1.92 -25.44
N THR A 208 21.88 -3.10 -25.25
CA THR A 208 22.34 -4.10 -24.29
C THR A 208 23.76 -4.57 -24.69
N THR A 209 24.74 -3.73 -24.46
CA THR A 209 26.14 -4.07 -24.71
C THR A 209 26.57 -5.05 -23.63
N SER A 210 26.76 -6.31 -24.02
CA SER A 210 27.31 -7.32 -23.13
C SER A 210 28.82 -7.02 -23.01
N VAL A 211 29.22 -6.48 -21.87
CA VAL A 211 30.64 -6.33 -21.53
C VAL A 211 31.28 -7.72 -21.46
N PRO A 212 32.48 -7.91 -22.05
CA PRO A 212 33.20 -9.17 -21.92
C PRO A 212 33.34 -9.63 -20.46
N ALA A 213 33.18 -10.92 -20.22
CA ALA A 213 33.10 -11.48 -18.86
C ALA A 213 34.39 -11.38 -18.03
N ASP A 214 35.50 -11.14 -18.67
CA ASP A 214 36.84 -10.92 -18.09
C ASP A 214 37.05 -9.49 -17.58
N ILE A 215 36.21 -8.56 -17.98
CA ILE A 215 36.27 -7.17 -17.52
C ILE A 215 35.61 -7.06 -16.15
N ALA A 216 36.38 -6.58 -15.16
CA ALA A 216 35.91 -6.40 -13.79
C ALA A 216 36.34 -5.04 -13.23
N SER A 217 35.45 -4.35 -12.55
CA SER A 217 35.68 -3.12 -11.84
C SER A 217 35.76 -3.36 -10.34
N HIS A 218 36.69 -2.70 -9.67
CA HIS A 218 36.79 -2.65 -8.22
C HIS A 218 36.09 -1.39 -7.68
N PHE A 219 35.12 -1.57 -6.77
CA PHE A 219 34.42 -0.44 -6.17
C PHE A 219 35.17 0.13 -4.98
N THR A 220 35.55 1.43 -5.06
CA THR A 220 36.28 2.16 -4.00
C THR A 220 35.40 3.18 -3.26
N GLY A 221 34.13 3.29 -3.65
CA GLY A 221 33.24 4.35 -3.20
C GLY A 221 32.68 4.19 -1.79
N TYR A 222 33.11 3.19 -1.02
CA TYR A 222 32.90 3.16 0.42
C TYR A 222 33.85 4.09 1.16
N GLU A 223 35.08 4.31 0.61
CA GLU A 223 36.16 5.04 1.24
C GLU A 223 36.36 6.43 0.62
N THR A 224 36.19 6.53 -0.72
CA THR A 224 36.47 7.76 -1.46
C THR A 224 35.34 8.16 -2.39
N MET A 225 35.22 9.46 -2.66
CA MET A 225 34.28 10.02 -3.65
C MET A 225 34.99 10.41 -4.96
N SER A 226 36.30 10.26 -5.02
CA SER A 226 37.10 10.54 -6.21
C SER A 226 38.28 9.58 -6.33
N GLY A 227 38.78 9.39 -7.55
CA GLY A 227 39.92 8.55 -7.80
C GLY A 227 40.37 8.57 -9.25
N GLU A 228 41.62 8.17 -9.49
CA GLU A 228 42.18 7.98 -10.84
C GLU A 228 42.29 6.49 -11.15
N SER A 229 41.95 6.10 -12.37
CA SER A 229 41.96 4.71 -12.77
C SER A 229 42.00 4.53 -14.29
N ASP A 230 42.56 3.41 -14.75
CA ASP A 230 42.61 3.06 -16.17
C ASP A 230 41.20 2.80 -16.69
N ILE A 231 40.95 3.24 -17.92
CA ILE A 231 39.79 2.85 -18.72
C ILE A 231 40.01 1.43 -19.24
N ILE A 232 39.13 0.50 -18.88
CA ILE A 232 39.20 -0.92 -19.25
C ILE A 232 38.14 -1.35 -20.28
N TYR A 233 37.19 -0.46 -20.57
CA TYR A 233 36.13 -0.69 -21.58
C TYR A 233 35.55 0.64 -22.05
N VAL A 234 35.28 0.74 -23.38
CA VAL A 234 34.58 1.87 -24.00
C VAL A 234 33.65 1.33 -25.08
N ASP A 235 32.41 1.83 -25.09
CA ASP A 235 31.43 1.58 -26.14
C ASP A 235 30.43 2.73 -26.19
N GLY A 236 30.60 3.63 -27.19
CA GLY A 236 29.80 4.85 -27.29
C GLY A 236 29.88 5.70 -26.02
N PRO A 237 28.74 6.00 -25.38
CA PRO A 237 28.69 6.78 -24.13
C PRO A 237 29.05 5.96 -22.88
N ALA A 238 29.26 4.65 -23.00
CA ALA A 238 29.51 3.77 -21.84
C ALA A 238 31.00 3.47 -21.66
N ILE A 239 31.51 3.69 -20.45
CA ILE A 239 32.89 3.33 -20.09
C ILE A 239 32.93 2.52 -18.79
N ALA A 240 33.92 1.64 -18.66
CA ALA A 240 34.25 1.01 -17.40
C ALA A 240 35.70 1.36 -16.97
N LEU A 241 35.84 1.63 -15.68
CA LEU A 241 37.13 1.87 -15.02
C LEU A 241 37.55 0.63 -14.23
N ARG A 242 38.89 0.41 -14.12
CA ARG A 242 39.45 -0.69 -13.32
C ARG A 242 39.09 -0.54 -11.84
N ALA A 243 39.17 0.67 -11.31
CA ALA A 243 38.68 1.05 -9.98
C ALA A 243 37.75 2.26 -10.10
N THR A 244 36.65 2.27 -9.35
CA THR A 244 35.69 3.36 -9.45
C THR A 244 35.04 3.71 -8.11
N PRO A 245 34.90 5.01 -7.78
CA PRO A 245 34.13 5.45 -6.62
C PRO A 245 32.63 5.47 -6.88
N PHE A 246 32.16 5.28 -8.13
CA PHE A 246 30.75 5.33 -8.50
C PHE A 246 30.02 4.07 -8.10
N TYR A 247 28.95 4.21 -7.31
CA TYR A 247 28.04 3.14 -6.96
C TYR A 247 27.10 2.82 -8.13
N ALA A 248 27.12 1.57 -8.58
CA ALA A 248 26.15 1.08 -9.58
C ALA A 248 24.83 0.76 -8.92
N GLU A 249 23.70 1.10 -9.57
CA GLU A 249 22.36 0.79 -9.07
C GLU A 249 22.24 -0.67 -8.64
N SER A 250 21.91 -0.89 -7.38
CA SER A 250 21.76 -2.22 -6.78
C SER A 250 21.00 -2.14 -5.47
N GLY A 251 20.29 -3.22 -5.11
CA GLY A 251 19.61 -3.35 -3.81
C GLY A 251 18.56 -2.27 -3.53
N GLY A 252 18.01 -1.64 -4.56
CA GLY A 252 17.05 -0.53 -4.44
C GLY A 252 17.70 0.84 -4.25
N GLN A 253 19.03 0.92 -4.07
CA GLN A 253 19.74 2.20 -4.08
C GLN A 253 20.02 2.63 -5.52
N GLN A 254 19.63 3.85 -5.87
CA GLN A 254 19.94 4.49 -7.15
C GLN A 254 21.43 4.66 -7.36
N GLY A 255 21.90 4.53 -8.61
CA GLY A 255 23.28 4.79 -9.01
C GLY A 255 23.68 6.24 -8.82
N ASP A 256 24.99 6.47 -8.74
CA ASP A 256 25.54 7.80 -8.64
C ASP A 256 25.54 8.56 -9.96
N ASN A 257 25.64 9.87 -9.83
CA ASN A 257 26.01 10.78 -10.91
C ASN A 257 27.33 11.46 -10.56
N GLY A 258 27.95 12.12 -11.52
CA GLY A 258 29.18 12.86 -11.32
C GLY A 258 29.87 13.19 -12.62
N VAL A 259 31.20 13.25 -12.61
CA VAL A 259 31.99 13.56 -13.79
C VAL A 259 33.20 12.62 -13.93
N ILE A 260 33.57 12.36 -15.19
CA ILE A 260 34.81 11.67 -15.55
C ILE A 260 35.63 12.62 -16.41
N LEU A 261 36.87 12.84 -16.00
CA LEU A 261 37.84 13.69 -16.70
C LEU A 261 38.93 12.81 -17.31
N VAL A 262 39.10 12.92 -18.61
CA VAL A 262 40.14 12.16 -19.35
C VAL A 262 40.54 12.89 -20.62
N GLY A 263 41.83 12.91 -20.97
CA GLY A 263 42.33 13.56 -22.17
C GLY A 263 42.02 15.07 -22.28
N GLY A 264 41.81 15.76 -21.15
CA GLY A 264 41.40 17.18 -21.10
C GLY A 264 39.89 17.40 -21.32
N ASN A 265 39.12 16.36 -21.53
CA ASN A 265 37.65 16.40 -21.67
C ASN A 265 36.97 16.05 -20.34
N THR A 266 35.79 16.64 -20.14
CA THR A 266 34.87 16.32 -19.02
C THR A 266 33.63 15.67 -19.58
N TYR A 267 33.24 14.50 -19.04
CA TYR A 267 32.05 13.75 -19.38
C TYR A 267 31.15 13.68 -18.13
N ASN A 268 29.88 14.08 -18.29
CA ASN A 268 28.91 13.97 -17.19
C ASN A 268 28.39 12.53 -17.13
N VAL A 269 28.57 11.87 -15.99
CA VAL A 269 28.01 10.54 -15.73
C VAL A 269 26.56 10.71 -15.29
N ILE A 270 25.62 10.27 -16.12
CA ILE A 270 24.18 10.40 -15.91
C ILE A 270 23.55 9.13 -15.34
N ASP A 271 24.23 7.99 -15.46
CA ASP A 271 23.78 6.71 -14.92
C ASP A 271 24.96 5.77 -14.68
N VAL A 272 24.84 4.88 -13.69
CA VAL A 272 25.87 3.87 -13.38
C VAL A 272 25.21 2.51 -13.18
N ARG A 273 25.60 1.55 -14.01
CA ARG A 273 25.00 0.21 -14.07
C ARG A 273 26.01 -0.88 -13.86
N ARG A 274 25.57 -2.03 -13.39
CA ARG A 274 26.39 -3.25 -13.34
C ARG A 274 26.15 -4.10 -14.60
N SER A 275 27.23 -4.51 -15.26
CA SER A 275 27.23 -5.49 -16.35
C SER A 275 28.22 -6.61 -16.01
N GLY A 276 27.73 -7.76 -15.56
CA GLY A 276 28.58 -8.82 -15.03
C GLY A 276 29.39 -8.35 -13.82
N LYS A 277 30.73 -8.37 -13.94
CA LYS A 277 31.67 -7.87 -12.92
C LYS A 277 32.08 -6.41 -13.14
N ALA A 278 31.73 -5.82 -14.28
CA ALA A 278 32.05 -4.43 -14.60
C ALA A 278 31.02 -3.46 -14.04
N VAL A 279 31.51 -2.24 -13.71
CA VAL A 279 30.69 -1.07 -13.43
C VAL A 279 30.74 -0.16 -14.66
N LEU A 280 29.61 0.02 -15.32
CA LEU A 280 29.47 0.88 -16.49
C LEU A 280 28.99 2.26 -16.08
N HIS A 281 29.76 3.28 -16.46
CA HIS A 281 29.40 4.69 -16.33
C HIS A 281 28.82 5.13 -17.67
N VAL A 282 27.56 5.54 -17.70
CA VAL A 282 26.88 6.07 -18.88
C VAL A 282 27.05 7.58 -18.89
N CYS A 283 27.74 8.08 -19.88
CA CYS A 283 28.01 9.50 -20.06
C CYS A 283 26.94 10.21 -20.87
N ASP A 284 26.90 11.53 -20.81
CA ASP A 284 25.96 12.40 -21.54
C ASP A 284 26.25 12.45 -23.06
N ARG A 285 27.39 11.93 -23.49
CA ARG A 285 27.83 11.82 -24.90
C ARG A 285 28.82 10.70 -25.08
N ASP A 286 29.10 10.35 -26.34
CA ASP A 286 30.12 9.35 -26.68
C ASP A 286 31.49 9.76 -26.16
N VAL A 287 32.22 8.75 -25.67
CA VAL A 287 33.52 8.93 -25.02
C VAL A 287 34.62 8.60 -26.03
N GLU A 288 35.45 9.58 -26.33
CA GLU A 288 36.53 9.49 -27.31
C GLU A 288 37.86 8.85 -26.81
N PRO A 289 38.14 8.74 -25.48
CA PRO A 289 39.41 8.20 -24.97
C PRO A 289 39.63 6.74 -25.38
N LEU A 290 40.93 6.37 -25.35
CA LEU A 290 41.37 5.03 -25.68
C LEU A 290 41.41 4.11 -24.44
N LEU A 291 41.36 2.80 -24.69
CA LEU A 291 41.60 1.80 -23.66
C LEU A 291 43.03 2.00 -23.08
N GLY A 292 43.11 2.02 -21.75
CA GLY A 292 44.35 2.24 -21.02
C GLY A 292 44.62 3.69 -20.63
N ASP A 293 43.86 4.66 -21.14
CA ASP A 293 43.94 6.04 -20.66
C ASP A 293 43.53 6.12 -19.20
N VAL A 294 44.25 6.99 -18.45
CA VAL A 294 43.91 7.26 -17.05
C VAL A 294 42.81 8.31 -16.97
N ALA A 295 41.72 7.95 -16.37
CA ALA A 295 40.60 8.83 -16.13
C ALA A 295 40.49 9.16 -14.64
N ARG A 296 40.16 10.41 -14.33
CA ARG A 296 39.74 10.84 -13.00
C ARG A 296 38.23 10.80 -12.90
N ALA A 297 37.73 10.13 -11.88
CA ALA A 297 36.34 9.92 -11.61
C ALA A 297 35.94 10.67 -10.32
N ASP A 298 35.02 11.61 -10.40
CA ASP A 298 34.55 12.43 -9.28
C ASP A 298 33.02 12.27 -9.15
N VAL A 299 32.56 11.71 -8.03
CA VAL A 299 31.14 11.49 -7.72
C VAL A 299 30.50 12.80 -7.26
N ASP A 300 29.23 13.05 -7.63
CA ASP A 300 28.41 14.12 -7.03
C ASP A 300 28.20 13.84 -5.52
N GLY A 301 29.01 14.52 -4.72
CA GLY A 301 29.03 14.32 -3.28
C GLY A 301 27.72 14.71 -2.59
N VAL A 302 26.98 15.73 -3.09
CA VAL A 302 25.71 16.16 -2.51
C VAL A 302 24.63 15.11 -2.76
N ARG A 303 24.55 14.62 -3.99
CA ARG A 303 23.63 13.54 -4.37
C ARG A 303 23.92 12.27 -3.56
N ARG A 304 25.19 11.82 -3.51
CA ARG A 304 25.61 10.64 -2.75
C ARG A 304 25.26 10.77 -1.27
N TRP A 305 25.52 11.93 -0.67
CA TRP A 305 25.21 12.18 0.73
C TRP A 305 23.73 12.05 1.04
N ASN A 306 22.86 12.59 0.20
CA ASN A 306 21.42 12.45 0.35
C ASN A 306 20.93 11.00 0.18
N ILE A 307 21.54 10.25 -0.76
CA ILE A 307 21.26 8.80 -0.93
C ILE A 307 21.69 8.03 0.33
N GLN A 308 22.87 8.30 0.88
CA GLN A 308 23.36 7.65 2.10
C GLN A 308 22.44 7.89 3.30
N ARG A 309 21.91 9.11 3.47
CA ARG A 309 20.92 9.46 4.49
C ARG A 309 19.65 8.64 4.33
N ASN A 310 19.05 8.67 3.13
CA ASN A 310 17.83 7.93 2.84
C ASN A 310 18.02 6.42 2.94
N HIS A 311 19.20 5.89 2.59
CA HIS A 311 19.50 4.48 2.72
C HIS A 311 19.65 4.07 4.19
N SER A 312 20.42 4.84 4.96
CA SER A 312 20.63 4.54 6.38
C SER A 312 19.33 4.59 7.17
N VAL A 313 18.49 5.60 6.92
CA VAL A 313 17.19 5.67 7.61
C VAL A 313 16.22 4.56 7.19
N THR A 314 16.37 3.98 6.00
CA THR A 314 15.58 2.82 5.57
C THR A 314 15.79 1.62 6.50
N HIS A 315 17.02 1.39 6.97
CA HIS A 315 17.31 0.33 7.94
C HIS A 315 16.67 0.60 9.31
N LEU A 316 16.73 1.85 9.79
CA LEU A 316 16.05 2.24 11.03
C LEU A 316 14.54 2.10 10.91
N LEU A 317 13.97 2.53 9.77
CA LEU A 317 12.54 2.39 9.47
C LEU A 317 12.09 0.93 9.46
N HIS A 318 12.87 0.04 8.85
CA HIS A 318 12.55 -1.38 8.81
C HIS A 318 12.39 -1.97 10.21
N GLU A 319 13.33 -1.68 11.11
CA GLU A 319 13.24 -2.18 12.49
C GLU A 319 12.11 -1.51 13.28
N ALA A 320 11.90 -0.21 13.13
CA ALA A 320 10.81 0.50 13.77
C ALA A 320 9.44 -0.09 13.37
N LEU A 321 9.24 -0.37 12.07
CA LEU A 321 8.06 -1.07 11.56
C LEU A 321 7.89 -2.44 12.21
N ARG A 322 8.96 -3.21 12.36
CA ARG A 322 8.91 -4.53 13.01
C ARG A 322 8.54 -4.46 14.49
N ARG A 323 9.03 -3.45 15.19
CA ARG A 323 8.72 -3.26 16.63
C ARG A 323 7.31 -2.81 16.89
N VAL A 324 6.79 -1.93 16.05
CA VAL A 324 5.45 -1.37 16.21
C VAL A 324 4.38 -2.30 15.64
N LEU A 325 4.58 -2.82 14.44
CA LEU A 325 3.58 -3.62 13.73
C LEU A 325 3.73 -5.13 13.96
N GLY A 326 4.93 -5.59 14.31
CA GLY A 326 5.22 -6.99 14.61
C GLY A 326 6.26 -7.63 13.70
N VAL A 327 6.81 -8.77 14.15
CA VAL A 327 7.93 -9.50 13.49
C VAL A 327 7.60 -10.06 12.10
N HIS A 328 6.32 -10.10 11.71
CA HIS A 328 5.87 -10.49 10.38
C HIS A 328 6.24 -9.48 9.29
N VAL A 329 6.59 -8.24 9.68
CA VAL A 329 7.04 -7.21 8.73
C VAL A 329 8.35 -7.66 8.09
N LYS A 330 8.33 -7.82 6.77
CA LYS A 330 9.50 -8.16 5.93
C LYS A 330 9.52 -7.23 4.74
N GLN A 331 10.71 -6.82 4.33
CA GLN A 331 10.88 -6.03 3.11
C GLN A 331 10.41 -6.83 1.90
N SER A 332 9.55 -6.21 1.08
CA SER A 332 9.10 -6.73 -0.23
C SER A 332 9.72 -5.96 -1.39
N GLY A 333 10.20 -4.75 -1.13
CA GLY A 333 10.88 -3.89 -2.08
C GLY A 333 11.40 -2.63 -1.42
N SER A 334 12.40 -2.01 -2.04
CA SER A 334 12.98 -0.74 -1.59
C SER A 334 13.36 0.11 -2.79
N LEU A 335 13.26 1.42 -2.64
CA LEU A 335 13.83 2.40 -3.54
C LEU A 335 14.43 3.53 -2.71
N VAL A 336 15.70 3.82 -2.94
CA VAL A 336 16.43 4.89 -2.26
C VAL A 336 16.97 5.85 -3.31
N THR A 337 16.46 7.08 -3.29
CA THR A 337 16.83 8.18 -4.19
C THR A 337 17.45 9.33 -3.40
N PRO A 338 18.04 10.34 -4.04
CA PRO A 338 18.55 11.51 -3.32
C PRO A 338 17.45 12.36 -2.68
N THR A 339 16.19 12.25 -3.12
CA THR A 339 15.08 13.09 -2.66
C THR A 339 14.13 12.41 -1.71
N HIS A 340 14.00 11.09 -1.78
CA HIS A 340 13.07 10.31 -0.95
C HIS A 340 13.47 8.84 -0.90
N LEU A 341 12.90 8.14 0.05
CA LEU A 341 12.94 6.68 0.10
C LEU A 341 11.52 6.11 -0.03
N ARG A 342 11.46 4.87 -0.50
CA ARG A 342 10.24 4.08 -0.57
C ARG A 342 10.51 2.69 -0.03
N PHE A 343 9.68 2.24 0.90
CA PHE A 343 9.83 0.95 1.55
C PHE A 343 8.53 0.16 1.43
N ASP A 344 8.58 -0.96 0.71
CA ASP A 344 7.46 -1.88 0.52
C ASP A 344 7.63 -3.06 1.48
N PHE A 345 6.61 -3.36 2.26
CA PHE A 345 6.70 -4.38 3.31
C PHE A 345 5.42 -5.20 3.45
N SER A 346 5.59 -6.43 3.97
CA SER A 346 4.46 -7.31 4.25
C SER A 346 3.69 -6.82 5.48
N HIS A 347 2.41 -6.45 5.27
CA HIS A 347 1.48 -6.14 6.35
C HIS A 347 0.04 -6.27 5.84
N PHE A 348 -0.85 -6.78 6.67
CA PHE A 348 -2.18 -7.24 6.28
C PHE A 348 -3.25 -6.16 6.37
N GLU A 349 -2.99 -5.03 7.06
CA GLU A 349 -3.94 -3.95 7.24
C GLU A 349 -3.30 -2.56 6.99
N LYS A 350 -4.11 -1.52 7.01
CA LYS A 350 -3.63 -0.13 6.91
C LYS A 350 -2.92 0.24 8.21
N VAL A 351 -1.74 0.84 8.10
CA VAL A 351 -1.02 1.36 9.27
C VAL A 351 -1.77 2.57 9.82
N GLY A 352 -2.13 2.50 11.09
CA GLY A 352 -2.89 3.55 11.78
C GLY A 352 -2.07 4.84 11.98
N PRO A 353 -2.75 6.00 12.14
CA PRO A 353 -2.05 7.27 12.37
C PRO A 353 -1.19 7.30 13.64
N GLU A 354 -1.57 6.54 14.68
CA GLU A 354 -0.78 6.41 15.90
C GLU A 354 0.45 5.56 15.67
N GLU A 355 0.29 4.41 15.02
CA GLU A 355 1.41 3.54 14.65
C GLU A 355 2.44 4.26 13.78
N LEU A 356 1.98 5.09 12.81
CA LEU A 356 2.88 5.90 11.98
C LEU A 356 3.65 6.93 12.82
N ARG A 357 3.00 7.58 13.80
CA ARG A 357 3.68 8.51 14.72
C ARG A 357 4.72 7.80 15.59
N ASP A 358 4.40 6.62 16.12
CA ASP A 358 5.30 5.84 16.95
C ASP A 358 6.52 5.36 16.16
N ILE A 359 6.32 4.93 14.90
CA ILE A 359 7.40 4.55 13.99
C ILE A 359 8.31 5.76 13.71
N GLU A 360 7.73 6.90 13.35
CA GLU A 360 8.48 8.13 13.05
C GLU A 360 9.26 8.63 14.27
N ALA A 361 8.64 8.60 15.45
CA ALA A 361 9.28 8.97 16.71
C ALA A 361 10.46 8.05 17.05
N MET A 362 10.28 6.74 16.92
CA MET A 362 11.34 5.74 17.18
C MET A 362 12.52 5.90 16.24
N VAL A 363 12.28 6.15 14.94
CA VAL A 363 13.35 6.41 13.98
C VAL A 363 14.13 7.68 14.33
N ASN A 364 13.42 8.77 14.65
CA ASN A 364 14.06 10.05 15.03
C ASN A 364 14.82 9.94 16.36
N GLU A 365 14.34 9.14 17.32
CA GLU A 365 15.06 8.84 18.56
C GLU A 365 16.42 8.18 18.23
N LYS A 366 16.45 7.15 17.38
CA LYS A 366 17.68 6.47 16.96
C LYS A 366 18.64 7.37 16.17
N ILE A 367 18.13 8.33 15.43
CA ILE A 367 18.95 9.36 14.79
C ILE A 367 19.62 10.26 15.85
N MET A 368 18.87 10.69 16.86
CA MET A 368 19.39 11.57 17.92
C MET A 368 20.38 10.90 18.88
N GLU A 369 20.32 9.57 19.01
CA GLU A 369 21.28 8.78 19.82
C GLU A 369 22.71 8.84 19.29
N ARG A 370 22.95 9.31 18.06
CA ARG A 370 24.29 9.48 17.44
C ARG A 370 25.09 8.17 17.40
N ILE A 371 24.47 7.12 16.89
CA ILE A 371 25.04 5.78 16.85
C ILE A 371 26.06 5.70 15.71
N PRO A 372 27.31 5.28 15.97
CA PRO A 372 28.27 5.00 14.89
C PRO A 372 27.75 3.86 14.00
N VAL A 373 27.78 4.07 12.68
CA VAL A 373 27.39 3.03 11.72
C VAL A 373 28.60 2.15 11.44
N GLN A 374 28.54 0.91 11.88
CA GLN A 374 29.59 -0.07 11.67
C GLN A 374 29.31 -0.91 10.44
N THR A 375 30.37 -1.23 9.72
CA THR A 375 30.32 -2.12 8.57
C THR A 375 31.30 -3.26 8.75
N LEU A 376 30.83 -4.49 8.62
CA LEU A 376 31.64 -5.70 8.71
C LEU A 376 31.57 -6.47 7.40
N GLU A 377 32.69 -6.96 6.90
CA GLU A 377 32.75 -7.95 5.82
C GLU A 377 33.09 -9.30 6.43
N LEU A 378 32.16 -10.23 6.38
CA LEU A 378 32.27 -11.53 7.04
C LEU A 378 31.91 -12.67 6.08
N PRO A 379 32.47 -13.88 6.30
CA PRO A 379 31.91 -15.08 5.70
C PRO A 379 30.43 -15.19 6.04
N ILE A 380 29.62 -15.65 5.07
CA ILE A 380 28.16 -15.71 5.24
C ILE A 380 27.72 -16.49 6.47
N GLU A 381 28.43 -17.58 6.79
CA GLU A 381 28.13 -18.41 7.96
C GLU A 381 28.37 -17.68 9.30
N GLU A 382 29.36 -16.82 9.36
CA GLU A 382 29.64 -15.98 10.54
C GLU A 382 28.63 -14.85 10.65
N ALA A 383 28.34 -14.19 9.53
CA ALA A 383 27.36 -13.12 9.47
C ALA A 383 25.96 -13.59 9.91
N GLN A 384 25.56 -14.80 9.56
CA GLN A 384 24.27 -15.39 9.98
C GLN A 384 24.18 -15.68 11.49
N ARG A 385 25.31 -15.76 12.18
CA ARG A 385 25.35 -15.99 13.64
C ARG A 385 25.26 -14.69 14.45
N LEU A 386 25.36 -13.55 13.79
CA LEU A 386 25.20 -12.25 14.48
C LEU A 386 23.79 -12.13 15.08
N PRO A 387 23.67 -11.59 16.28
CA PRO A 387 22.36 -11.39 16.90
C PRO A 387 21.52 -10.40 16.07
N ASN A 388 20.24 -10.73 15.92
CA ASN A 388 19.23 -9.88 15.25
C ASN A 388 19.55 -9.52 13.78
N VAL A 389 20.50 -10.21 13.14
CA VAL A 389 20.82 -9.92 11.74
C VAL A 389 19.66 -10.26 10.81
N LYS A 390 19.36 -9.34 9.91
CA LYS A 390 18.30 -9.51 8.90
C LYS A 390 18.94 -9.77 7.54
N MET A 391 18.36 -10.74 6.84
CA MET A 391 18.73 -11.14 5.49
C MET A 391 17.51 -11.03 4.59
N PHE A 392 17.70 -10.64 3.34
CA PHE A 392 16.60 -10.59 2.36
C PHE A 392 16.46 -11.94 1.67
N PHE A 393 15.25 -12.51 1.73
CA PHE A 393 14.98 -13.81 1.10
C PHE A 393 14.92 -13.66 -0.43
N GLY A 394 15.71 -14.47 -1.13
CA GLY A 394 15.75 -14.52 -2.59
C GLY A 394 16.98 -13.91 -3.20
N ASP A 395 17.80 -13.18 -2.45
CA ASP A 395 19.09 -12.70 -2.90
C ASP A 395 20.12 -13.84 -2.90
N LYS A 396 20.91 -13.90 -3.98
CA LYS A 396 22.05 -14.80 -4.06
C LYS A 396 23.25 -14.09 -3.44
N TYR A 397 23.56 -14.44 -2.22
CA TYR A 397 24.75 -13.94 -1.53
C TYR A 397 25.99 -14.72 -1.98
N GLY A 398 27.13 -14.05 -2.04
CA GLY A 398 28.44 -14.69 -2.21
C GLY A 398 28.94 -15.33 -0.91
N ASP A 399 30.16 -15.84 -0.96
CA ASP A 399 30.81 -16.47 0.21
C ASP A 399 31.08 -15.43 1.33
N PHE A 400 31.27 -14.16 0.97
CA PHE A 400 31.41 -13.02 1.87
C PHE A 400 30.24 -12.05 1.70
N VAL A 401 29.78 -11.51 2.81
CA VAL A 401 28.68 -10.55 2.86
C VAL A 401 29.05 -9.33 3.70
N ARG A 402 28.55 -8.19 3.29
CA ARG A 402 28.67 -6.93 4.02
C ARG A 402 27.46 -6.76 4.96
N VAL A 403 27.73 -6.58 6.25
CA VAL A 403 26.74 -6.33 7.30
C VAL A 403 26.86 -4.90 7.77
N VAL A 404 25.75 -4.16 7.75
CA VAL A 404 25.64 -2.79 8.27
C VAL A 404 24.91 -2.84 9.62
N ILE A 405 25.54 -2.29 10.64
CA ILE A 405 25.05 -2.31 12.02
C ILE A 405 24.86 -0.88 12.52
N MET A 406 23.63 -0.57 12.93
CA MET A 406 23.24 0.69 13.58
C MET A 406 22.54 0.33 14.90
N ASP A 407 23.33 0.09 15.96
CA ASP A 407 22.93 -0.54 17.22
C ASP A 407 22.65 -2.06 17.07
N GLU A 408 23.47 -2.89 17.73
CA GLU A 408 23.35 -4.36 17.68
C GLU A 408 21.98 -4.89 18.16
N LYS A 409 21.29 -4.11 19.01
CA LYS A 409 19.96 -4.43 19.54
C LYS A 409 18.82 -3.86 18.70
N PHE A 410 19.14 -3.05 17.68
CA PHE A 410 18.14 -2.40 16.86
C PHE A 410 18.25 -2.80 15.41
N SER A 411 19.33 -2.48 14.69
CA SER A 411 19.44 -2.73 13.26
C SER A 411 20.79 -3.32 12.88
N ALA A 412 20.78 -4.57 12.42
CA ALA A 412 21.90 -5.26 11.76
C ALA A 412 21.35 -5.96 10.51
N GLU A 413 21.87 -5.58 9.31
CA GLU A 413 21.30 -6.06 8.05
C GLU A 413 22.38 -6.33 7.00
N PHE A 414 22.19 -7.35 6.16
CA PHE A 414 23.02 -7.57 4.99
C PHE A 414 22.75 -6.48 3.97
N CYS A 415 23.75 -5.62 3.69
CA CYS A 415 23.59 -4.50 2.80
C CYS A 415 24.89 -4.10 2.10
N GLY A 416 24.85 -4.09 0.75
CA GLY A 416 25.93 -3.62 -0.11
C GLY A 416 25.85 -2.14 -0.48
N GLY A 417 24.92 -1.38 0.08
CA GLY A 417 24.72 0.03 -0.22
C GLY A 417 25.68 0.96 0.51
N THR A 418 25.59 2.25 0.19
CA THR A 418 26.38 3.30 0.86
C THR A 418 25.58 3.93 2.00
N HIS A 419 26.25 4.19 3.12
CA HIS A 419 25.63 4.67 4.37
C HIS A 419 26.39 5.87 4.95
N VAL A 420 25.70 6.59 5.84
CA VAL A 420 26.33 7.63 6.69
C VAL A 420 27.26 6.98 7.73
N GLY A 421 28.22 7.72 8.23
CA GLY A 421 29.12 7.25 9.29
C GLY A 421 28.50 7.25 10.69
N ASN A 422 27.48 8.06 10.90
CA ASN A 422 26.76 8.18 12.17
C ASN A 422 25.28 8.43 11.92
N THR A 423 24.38 7.88 12.76
CA THR A 423 22.94 8.06 12.56
C THR A 423 22.50 9.51 12.62
N ASN A 424 23.19 10.36 13.38
CA ASN A 424 22.93 11.81 13.43
C ASN A 424 23.11 12.52 12.06
N ASP A 425 23.95 11.98 11.19
CA ASP A 425 24.17 12.52 9.84
C ASP A 425 22.95 12.39 8.93
N ILE A 426 22.00 11.53 9.28
CA ILE A 426 20.71 11.40 8.60
C ILE A 426 19.92 12.70 8.68
N GLY A 427 19.99 13.40 9.81
CA GLY A 427 19.15 14.55 10.14
C GLY A 427 17.75 14.13 10.58
N LEU A 428 16.74 14.93 10.29
CA LEU A 428 15.35 14.57 10.60
C LEU A 428 14.81 13.55 9.59
N PHE A 429 13.83 12.77 10.04
CA PHE A 429 13.06 11.82 9.24
C PHE A 429 11.57 12.12 9.33
N ALA A 430 10.85 12.05 8.21
CA ALA A 430 9.40 12.20 8.17
C ALA A 430 8.78 11.22 7.16
N ILE A 431 7.69 10.57 7.58
CA ILE A 431 6.84 9.75 6.70
C ILE A 431 5.92 10.69 5.92
N THR A 432 5.96 10.61 4.59
CA THR A 432 5.16 11.47 3.70
C THR A 432 3.86 10.80 3.27
N GLN A 433 3.87 9.48 3.11
CA GLN A 433 2.71 8.72 2.66
C GLN A 433 2.76 7.26 3.11
N GLU A 434 1.57 6.71 3.38
CA GLU A 434 1.33 5.28 3.56
C GLU A 434 0.24 4.83 2.60
N SER A 435 0.45 3.71 1.89
CA SER A 435 -0.50 3.20 0.89
C SER A 435 -0.44 1.68 0.73
N ALA A 436 -1.49 1.11 0.14
CA ALA A 436 -1.50 -0.28 -0.29
C ALA A 436 -0.94 -0.41 -1.71
N ILE A 437 -0.08 -1.42 -1.95
CA ILE A 437 0.37 -1.77 -3.30
C ILE A 437 -0.41 -2.96 -3.83
N SER A 438 -0.55 -3.95 -2.99
CA SER A 438 -1.30 -5.18 -3.27
C SER A 438 -1.80 -5.75 -1.95
N SER A 439 -2.66 -6.76 -2.03
CA SER A 439 -3.14 -7.43 -0.83
C SER A 439 -1.96 -8.02 -0.03
N GLY A 440 -1.83 -7.61 1.23
CA GLY A 440 -0.76 -8.02 2.13
C GLY A 440 0.58 -7.28 1.94
N ILE A 441 0.66 -6.26 1.08
CA ILE A 441 1.85 -5.42 0.90
C ILE A 441 1.48 -3.95 1.06
N ARG A 442 2.13 -3.30 2.00
CA ARG A 442 2.02 -1.87 2.28
C ARG A 442 3.28 -1.15 1.82
N ARG A 443 3.14 0.15 1.56
CA ARG A 443 4.22 1.05 1.16
C ARG A 443 4.28 2.24 2.09
N ILE A 444 5.48 2.57 2.55
CA ILE A 444 5.80 3.86 3.13
C ILE A 444 6.70 4.62 2.17
N GLU A 445 6.37 5.88 1.95
CA GLU A 445 7.24 6.88 1.34
C GLU A 445 7.67 7.86 2.43
N ALA A 446 8.95 8.22 2.43
CA ALA A 446 9.51 9.07 3.47
C ALA A 446 10.69 9.89 2.93
N VAL A 447 11.06 10.91 3.69
CA VAL A 447 12.16 11.82 3.40
C VAL A 447 13.07 11.96 4.61
N SER A 448 14.35 12.31 4.37
CA SER A 448 15.30 12.59 5.45
C SER A 448 16.10 13.87 5.19
N GLY A 449 16.74 14.39 6.23
CA GLY A 449 17.60 15.56 6.15
C GLY A 449 16.88 16.81 5.60
N SER A 450 17.45 17.43 4.56
CA SER A 450 16.87 18.63 3.92
C SER A 450 15.50 18.38 3.29
N GLY A 451 15.22 17.15 2.84
CA GLY A 451 13.92 16.78 2.28
C GLY A 451 12.77 16.96 3.25
N VAL A 452 13.03 16.88 4.57
CA VAL A 452 12.00 17.15 5.59
C VAL A 452 11.61 18.62 5.61
N ALA A 453 12.56 19.55 5.45
CA ALA A 453 12.27 20.97 5.38
C ALA A 453 11.42 21.32 4.15
N ASP A 454 11.76 20.73 3.00
CA ASP A 454 10.96 20.88 1.77
C ASP A 454 9.56 20.32 1.91
N TYR A 455 9.42 19.17 2.56
CA TYR A 455 8.11 18.57 2.86
C TYR A 455 7.25 19.46 3.77
N VAL A 456 7.83 19.99 4.86
CA VAL A 456 7.13 20.89 5.77
C VAL A 456 6.70 22.18 5.07
N ASN A 457 7.57 22.77 4.23
CA ASN A 457 7.23 23.96 3.45
C ASN A 457 6.06 23.70 2.49
N ARG A 458 6.07 22.55 1.80
CA ARG A 458 4.96 22.13 0.94
C ARG A 458 3.65 22.00 1.72
N LEU A 459 3.67 21.34 2.88
CA LEU A 459 2.47 21.20 3.74
C LEU A 459 1.94 22.56 4.20
N ARG A 460 2.83 23.52 4.51
CA ARG A 460 2.45 24.88 4.88
C ARG A 460 1.72 25.57 3.73
N THR A 461 2.29 25.54 2.53
CA THR A 461 1.68 26.15 1.34
C THR A 461 0.33 25.51 1.00
N GLU A 462 0.23 24.18 1.05
CA GLU A 462 -1.04 23.46 0.85
C GLU A 462 -2.09 23.83 1.92
N GLY A 463 -1.64 24.01 3.16
CA GLY A 463 -2.50 24.46 4.27
C GLY A 463 -3.04 25.87 4.05
N GLU A 464 -2.20 26.79 3.59
CA GLU A 464 -2.58 28.17 3.24
C GLU A 464 -3.62 28.17 2.11
N HIS A 465 -3.39 27.43 1.02
CA HIS A 465 -4.36 27.32 -0.08
C HIS A 465 -5.71 26.71 0.35
N LYS A 466 -5.68 25.66 1.20
CA LYS A 466 -6.92 25.07 1.73
C LYS A 466 -7.70 26.07 2.58
N ARG A 467 -7.01 26.87 3.36
CA ARG A 467 -7.62 27.90 4.20
C ARG A 467 -8.25 29.00 3.34
N GLU A 468 -7.54 29.53 2.33
CA GLU A 468 -8.05 30.52 1.38
C GLU A 468 -9.30 29.98 0.64
N HIS A 469 -9.27 28.73 0.20
CA HIS A 469 -10.41 28.10 -0.46
C HIS A 469 -11.62 27.95 0.48
N ALA A 470 -11.38 27.59 1.75
CA ALA A 470 -12.44 27.47 2.74
C ALA A 470 -13.07 28.84 3.07
N GLU A 471 -12.26 29.89 3.18
CA GLU A 471 -12.74 31.28 3.37
C GLU A 471 -13.58 31.78 2.19
N ALA A 472 -13.12 31.52 0.95
CA ALA A 472 -13.88 31.84 -0.26
C ALA A 472 -15.20 31.07 -0.36
N MET A 473 -15.22 29.79 0.06
CA MET A 473 -16.44 28.97 0.08
C MET A 473 -17.44 29.48 1.12
N ALA A 474 -16.94 29.85 2.31
CA ALA A 474 -17.78 30.44 3.37
C ALA A 474 -18.42 31.76 2.93
N GLU A 475 -17.69 32.61 2.21
CA GLU A 475 -18.24 33.87 1.67
C GLU A 475 -19.31 33.61 0.59
N ARG A 476 -19.08 32.65 -0.32
CA ARG A 476 -20.10 32.26 -1.31
C ARG A 476 -21.37 31.73 -0.64
N LEU A 477 -21.22 30.93 0.44
CA LEU A 477 -22.37 30.42 1.19
C LEU A 477 -23.19 31.58 1.81
N ARG A 478 -22.52 32.55 2.45
CA ARG A 478 -23.19 33.75 3.01
C ARG A 478 -23.92 34.55 1.94
N GLN A 479 -23.31 34.68 0.77
CA GLN A 479 -23.94 35.40 -0.35
C GLN A 479 -25.18 34.65 -0.86
N ALA A 480 -25.10 33.31 -1.03
CA ALA A 480 -26.23 32.49 -1.44
C ALA A 480 -27.38 32.52 -0.42
N GLU A 481 -27.08 32.49 0.88
CA GLU A 481 -28.08 32.61 1.95
C GLU A 481 -28.76 33.99 1.90
N LYS A 482 -28.00 35.06 1.64
CA LYS A 482 -28.54 36.43 1.50
C LYS A 482 -29.47 36.54 0.27
N GLU A 483 -29.06 35.97 -0.85
CA GLU A 483 -29.88 35.95 -2.07
C GLU A 483 -31.17 35.13 -1.86
N LEU A 484 -31.07 33.99 -1.21
CA LEU A 484 -32.22 33.16 -0.86
C LEU A 484 -33.23 33.92 0.01
N ARG A 485 -32.74 34.58 1.06
CA ARG A 485 -33.58 35.44 1.91
C ARG A 485 -34.22 36.58 1.10
N GLY A 486 -33.48 37.22 0.17
CA GLY A 486 -34.02 38.25 -0.72
C GLY A 486 -35.10 37.72 -1.67
N MET A 487 -34.97 36.53 -2.18
CA MET A 487 -35.97 35.87 -3.01
C MET A 487 -37.22 35.53 -2.19
N HIS A 488 -37.06 34.98 -0.98
CA HIS A 488 -38.19 34.73 -0.07
C HIS A 488 -38.98 35.98 0.24
N THR A 489 -38.31 37.07 0.58
CA THR A 489 -38.99 38.36 0.85
C THR A 489 -39.75 38.88 -0.37
N LYS A 490 -39.19 38.75 -1.58
CA LYS A 490 -39.89 39.12 -2.83
C LYS A 490 -41.12 38.26 -3.10
N ASN A 491 -40.99 36.94 -2.91
CA ASN A 491 -42.11 36.01 -3.10
C ASN A 491 -43.25 36.29 -2.11
N MET A 492 -42.92 36.60 -0.85
CA MET A 492 -43.92 37.03 0.14
C MET A 492 -44.62 38.33 -0.28
N ALA A 493 -43.87 39.32 -0.76
CA ALA A 493 -44.43 40.61 -1.21
C ALA A 493 -45.38 40.42 -2.41
N THR A 494 -45.16 39.45 -3.29
CA THR A 494 -46.06 39.15 -4.42
C THR A 494 -47.26 38.30 -4.01
N ALA A 495 -47.16 37.49 -2.97
CA ALA A 495 -48.28 36.66 -2.49
C ALA A 495 -49.32 37.44 -1.71
N VAL A 496 -48.96 38.52 -1.00
CA VAL A 496 -49.88 39.31 -0.18
C VAL A 496 -51.05 39.93 -0.98
N PRO A 497 -50.83 40.58 -2.17
CA PRO A 497 -51.91 41.11 -2.98
C PRO A 497 -52.96 40.05 -3.38
N ASP A 498 -52.48 38.84 -3.75
CA ASP A 498 -53.39 37.76 -4.15
C ASP A 498 -54.20 37.24 -2.96
N MET A 499 -53.59 37.17 -1.78
CA MET A 499 -54.29 36.84 -0.53
C MET A 499 -55.37 37.85 -0.19
N ILE A 500 -55.10 39.14 -0.38
CA ILE A 500 -56.12 40.22 -0.16
C ILE A 500 -57.21 40.13 -1.20
N ALA A 501 -56.91 39.87 -2.47
CA ALA A 501 -57.88 39.70 -3.54
C ALA A 501 -58.82 38.52 -3.29
N SER A 502 -58.39 37.50 -2.59
CA SER A 502 -59.17 36.31 -2.19
C SER A 502 -59.95 36.51 -0.87
N SER A 503 -59.92 37.70 -0.27
CA SER A 503 -60.64 37.95 0.99
C SER A 503 -62.13 37.91 0.82
N ILE A 504 -62.84 37.44 1.85
CA ILE A 504 -64.33 37.39 1.91
C ILE A 504 -64.77 38.59 2.76
N GLU A 505 -65.72 39.38 2.26
CA GLU A 505 -66.30 40.49 3.02
C GLU A 505 -67.48 40.01 3.86
N VAL A 506 -67.39 40.14 5.19
CA VAL A 506 -68.41 39.78 6.15
C VAL A 506 -68.69 41.02 7.04
N HIS A 507 -69.90 41.59 6.97
CA HIS A 507 -70.31 42.77 7.75
C HIS A 507 -69.31 43.95 7.63
N ASN A 508 -68.87 44.25 6.41
CA ASN A 508 -67.94 45.34 6.13
C ASN A 508 -66.50 45.13 6.71
N VAL A 509 -66.12 43.84 6.97
CA VAL A 509 -64.81 43.42 7.41
C VAL A 509 -64.23 42.42 6.40
N HIS A 510 -63.04 42.69 5.87
CA HIS A 510 -62.33 41.76 5.00
C HIS A 510 -61.70 40.62 5.81
N VAL A 511 -61.99 39.36 5.49
CA VAL A 511 -61.48 38.19 6.17
C VAL A 511 -60.63 37.36 5.20
N VAL A 512 -59.35 37.19 5.49
CA VAL A 512 -58.41 36.34 4.77
C VAL A 512 -58.19 35.09 5.62
N VAL A 513 -58.48 33.89 5.09
CA VAL A 513 -58.16 32.62 5.73
C VAL A 513 -57.43 31.77 4.70
N GLN A 514 -56.16 31.51 4.96
CA GLN A 514 -55.32 30.78 3.99
C GLN A 514 -54.30 29.86 4.67
N LYS A 515 -54.13 28.65 4.12
CA LYS A 515 -52.99 27.80 4.43
C LYS A 515 -51.81 28.25 3.59
N VAL A 516 -50.67 28.50 4.24
CA VAL A 516 -49.45 28.99 3.61
C VAL A 516 -48.33 28.01 3.82
N GLU A 517 -47.42 27.94 2.88
CA GLU A 517 -46.19 27.16 2.99
C GLU A 517 -45.05 28.09 3.42
N VAL A 518 -44.54 27.89 4.62
CA VAL A 518 -43.42 28.64 5.20
C VAL A 518 -42.51 27.64 5.93
N GLU A 519 -41.22 27.93 5.94
CA GLU A 519 -40.19 27.06 6.52
C GLU A 519 -40.08 27.14 8.04
N ASN A 520 -40.51 28.28 8.62
CA ASN A 520 -40.41 28.51 10.06
C ASN A 520 -41.46 29.51 10.56
N ILE A 521 -41.58 29.59 11.89
CA ILE A 521 -42.53 30.47 12.57
C ILE A 521 -42.25 31.98 12.31
N ASP A 522 -41.01 32.36 12.11
CA ASP A 522 -40.68 33.77 11.89
C ASP A 522 -41.14 34.25 10.52
N GLN A 523 -41.01 33.43 9.48
CA GLN A 523 -41.60 33.67 8.16
C GLN A 523 -43.14 33.77 8.23
N LEU A 524 -43.79 32.94 9.02
CA LEU A 524 -45.23 33.03 9.22
C LEU A 524 -45.67 34.35 9.88
N LYS A 525 -44.87 34.83 10.87
CA LYS A 525 -45.10 36.14 11.51
C LYS A 525 -44.94 37.31 10.53
N GLU A 526 -43.82 37.29 9.75
CA GLU A 526 -43.55 38.33 8.74
C GLU A 526 -44.67 38.40 7.70
N LEU A 527 -45.15 37.25 7.22
CA LEU A 527 -46.28 37.19 6.30
C LEU A 527 -47.57 37.68 6.95
N GLY A 528 -47.84 37.32 8.20
CA GLY A 528 -48.96 37.79 8.99
C GLY A 528 -48.97 39.33 9.17
N ASP A 529 -47.80 39.91 9.47
CA ASP A 529 -47.62 41.37 9.59
C ASP A 529 -47.83 42.09 8.24
N ALA A 530 -47.36 41.50 7.13
CA ALA A 530 -47.58 42.01 5.79
C ALA A 530 -49.06 42.00 5.38
N VAL A 531 -49.76 40.88 5.63
CA VAL A 531 -51.23 40.75 5.41
C VAL A 531 -51.99 41.74 6.29
N ARG A 532 -51.65 41.89 7.57
CA ARG A 532 -52.24 42.86 8.50
C ARG A 532 -52.09 44.30 8.01
N SER A 533 -50.88 44.64 7.52
CA SER A 533 -50.61 45.99 6.99
C SER A 533 -51.39 46.28 5.72
N ALA A 534 -51.61 45.29 4.86
CA ALA A 534 -52.38 45.41 3.61
C ALA A 534 -53.88 45.48 3.83
N LEU A 535 -54.43 44.81 4.86
CA LEU A 535 -55.87 44.85 5.24
C LEU A 535 -56.30 46.17 5.90
N LYS A 536 -55.36 47.07 6.26
CA LYS A 536 -55.61 48.38 6.90
C LYS A 536 -56.49 48.26 8.18
N HIS A 537 -57.52 49.07 8.32
CA HIS A 537 -58.25 49.22 9.59
C HIS A 537 -59.52 48.35 9.72
N LYS A 538 -59.88 47.56 8.71
CA LYS A 538 -61.08 46.68 8.72
C LYS A 538 -60.80 45.31 8.10
N GLY A 539 -59.92 44.52 8.73
CA GLY A 539 -59.63 43.22 8.22
C GLY A 539 -59.14 42.22 9.28
N ILE A 540 -59.40 40.96 9.08
CA ILE A 540 -58.91 39.85 9.90
C ILE A 540 -58.14 38.91 8.98
N GLY A 541 -56.92 38.59 9.34
CA GLY A 541 -56.10 37.57 8.66
C GLY A 541 -55.86 36.36 9.55
N LEU A 542 -56.19 35.17 9.08
CA LEU A 542 -55.87 33.87 9.70
C LEU A 542 -54.96 33.10 8.73
N LEU A 543 -53.69 32.95 9.08
CA LEU A 543 -52.75 32.17 8.32
C LEU A 543 -52.38 30.93 9.11
N ALA A 544 -52.39 29.78 8.46
CA ALA A 544 -51.97 28.51 9.06
C ALA A 544 -50.93 27.80 8.18
N THR A 545 -49.99 27.10 8.82
CA THR A 545 -49.03 26.24 8.16
C THR A 545 -48.85 24.95 8.91
N VAL A 546 -48.30 23.96 8.27
CA VAL A 546 -47.81 22.74 8.91
C VAL A 546 -46.27 22.84 8.84
N LEU A 547 -45.61 22.82 9.98
CA LEU A 547 -44.18 22.73 10.11
C LEU A 547 -43.86 21.30 10.49
N ASP A 548 -42.95 20.67 9.75
CA ASP A 548 -42.42 19.32 10.04
C ASP A 548 -41.48 19.31 11.24
#